data_8062f747d1accfad238b780bf743b21c
#
_entry.id   8062f747d1accfad238b780bf743b21c
#
_cell.length_a   1.000
_cell.length_b   1.000
_cell.length_c   1.000
_cell.angle_alpha   90.00
_cell.angle_beta   90.00
_cell.angle_gamma   90.00
#
_symmetry.space_group_name_H-M   'P 1'
#
loop_
_entity.id
_entity.type
_entity.pdbx_description
1 polymer ?
#
loop_
_entity_poly.entity_id
_entity_poly.type
_entity_poly.pdbx_seq_one_letter_code
_entity_poly.pdbx_strand_id
1 'polypeptide(L)'
;YMGNGNNIKYYAQELKENTYNLTRMNLVMRGILPDNIVTRNGDTLEEDWPYFEENDPVNTYDPLFVDAVVSNPPYSQAWNPNDKENNPRFSDYGLAPKGKADYAFLLHDLYHIRNDGIVTIVLPHGVLFRGGEEGTIRKNLIDHNNIDAIIGLPANIFFGTGIPTIIMV
;
A
#
# COMPACT_ATOMS: atom_id res chain seq x y z
N TYR A 1 -15.43 -15.27 5.42
CA TYR A 1 -15.23 -16.73 5.28
C TYR A 1 -13.79 -16.98 4.84
N MET A 2 -13.02 -17.63 5.68
CA MET A 2 -11.65 -18.01 5.34
C MET A 2 -11.69 -19.30 4.54
N GLY A 3 -11.69 -19.19 3.21
CA GLY A 3 -11.50 -20.34 2.33
C GLY A 3 -10.12 -20.99 2.51
N ASN A 4 -9.79 -21.95 1.67
CA ASN A 4 -8.46 -22.53 1.64
C ASN A 4 -7.44 -21.44 1.22
N GLY A 5 -6.51 -21.07 2.10
CA GLY A 5 -5.48 -20.07 1.84
C GLY A 5 -4.61 -20.36 0.61
N ASN A 6 -4.57 -21.61 0.16
CA ASN A 6 -3.86 -22.03 -1.05
C ASN A 6 -4.61 -21.72 -2.37
N ASN A 7 -5.82 -21.19 -2.31
CA ASN A 7 -6.53 -20.65 -3.47
C ASN A 7 -6.22 -19.14 -3.70
N ILE A 8 -5.33 -18.56 -2.89
CA ILE A 8 -4.96 -17.15 -2.94
C ILE A 8 -3.47 -17.07 -3.28
N LYS A 9 -3.10 -16.21 -4.21
CA LYS A 9 -1.71 -15.83 -4.46
C LYS A 9 -1.38 -14.57 -3.68
N TYR A 10 -0.30 -14.59 -2.94
CA TYR A 10 0.13 -13.52 -2.03
C TYR A 10 1.30 -12.77 -2.62
N TYR A 11 1.17 -11.46 -2.70
CA TYR A 11 2.24 -10.55 -3.10
C TYR A 11 2.63 -9.69 -1.89
N ALA A 12 3.92 -9.59 -1.60
CA ALA A 12 4.41 -8.73 -0.53
C ALA A 12 5.76 -8.11 -0.86
N GLN A 13 5.88 -6.82 -0.64
CA GLN A 13 7.14 -6.08 -0.79
C GLN A 13 7.55 -5.48 0.55
N GLU A 14 8.81 -5.56 0.88
CA GLU A 14 9.37 -5.06 2.13
C GLU A 14 10.76 -4.49 1.93
N LEU A 15 10.99 -3.28 2.43
CA LEU A 15 12.29 -2.61 2.34
C LEU A 15 13.34 -3.28 3.22
N LYS A 16 12.99 -3.63 4.45
CA LYS A 16 13.92 -4.21 5.41
C LYS A 16 14.01 -5.72 5.23
N GLU A 17 15.23 -6.23 4.98
CA GLU A 17 15.49 -7.65 4.76
C GLU A 17 14.95 -8.54 5.90
N ASN A 18 15.11 -8.12 7.15
CA ASN A 18 14.58 -8.88 8.30
C ASN A 18 13.06 -9.01 8.25
N THR A 19 12.34 -7.93 7.94
CA THR A 19 10.87 -7.94 7.81
C THR A 19 10.44 -8.76 6.60
N TYR A 20 11.16 -8.64 5.49
CA TYR A 20 10.95 -9.46 4.31
C TYR A 20 11.05 -10.96 4.62
N ASN A 21 12.10 -11.38 5.32
CA ASN A 21 12.28 -12.77 5.73
C ASN A 21 11.21 -13.25 6.70
N LEU A 22 10.79 -12.39 7.66
CA LEU A 22 9.69 -12.69 8.58
C LEU A 22 8.35 -12.84 7.85
N THR A 23 8.07 -12.01 6.85
CA THR A 23 6.86 -12.11 6.03
C THR A 23 6.78 -13.45 5.32
N ARG A 24 7.86 -13.88 4.68
CA ARG A 24 7.94 -15.20 4.01
C ARG A 24 7.75 -16.34 5.02
N MET A 25 8.45 -16.29 6.14
CA MET A 25 8.35 -17.30 7.18
C MET A 25 6.92 -17.40 7.74
N ASN A 26 6.26 -16.26 7.97
CA ASN A 26 4.88 -16.24 8.45
C ASN A 26 3.89 -16.89 7.47
N LEU A 27 4.05 -16.65 6.18
CA LEU A 27 3.21 -17.27 5.15
C LEU A 27 3.42 -18.79 5.11
N VAL A 28 4.68 -19.24 5.13
CA VAL A 28 5.02 -20.67 5.16
C VAL A 28 4.48 -21.34 6.44
N MET A 29 4.64 -20.73 7.61
CA MET A 29 4.14 -21.24 8.87
C MET A 29 2.60 -21.34 8.92
N ARG A 30 1.90 -20.55 8.11
CA ARG A 30 0.44 -20.64 7.92
C ARG A 30 0.02 -21.71 6.91
N GLY A 31 0.97 -22.46 6.37
CA GLY A 31 0.72 -23.54 5.42
C GLY A 31 0.44 -23.07 3.99
N ILE A 32 0.83 -21.84 3.64
CA ILE A 32 0.73 -21.34 2.26
C ILE A 32 1.81 -22.03 1.42
N LEU A 33 1.40 -22.58 0.27
CA LEU A 33 2.32 -23.24 -0.65
C LEU A 33 3.30 -22.23 -1.30
N PRO A 34 4.56 -22.63 -1.54
CA PRO A 34 5.57 -21.73 -2.11
C PRO A 34 5.14 -21.07 -3.43
N ASP A 35 4.43 -21.78 -4.30
CA ASP A 35 3.95 -21.28 -5.60
C ASP A 35 2.92 -20.14 -5.46
N ASN A 36 2.34 -19.99 -4.28
CA ASN A 36 1.41 -18.91 -3.96
C ASN A 36 2.07 -17.74 -3.23
N ILE A 37 3.38 -17.76 -3.02
CA ILE A 37 4.11 -16.73 -2.29
C ILE A 37 5.05 -16.01 -3.25
N VAL A 38 4.73 -14.77 -3.61
CA VAL A 38 5.56 -13.89 -4.42
C VAL A 38 6.00 -12.71 -3.56
N THR A 39 7.27 -12.64 -3.26
CA THR A 39 7.80 -11.60 -2.36
C THR A 39 9.01 -10.90 -2.97
N ARG A 40 9.14 -9.60 -2.71
CA ARG A 40 10.24 -8.77 -3.16
C ARG A 40 10.85 -8.00 -1.99
N ASN A 41 12.17 -7.94 -1.94
CA ASN A 41 12.88 -7.03 -1.06
C ASN A 41 13.22 -5.75 -1.85
N GLY A 42 12.57 -4.64 -1.53
CA GLY A 42 12.71 -3.38 -2.25
C GLY A 42 11.86 -2.26 -1.65
N ASP A 43 12.14 -1.03 -2.08
CA ASP A 43 11.39 0.16 -1.65
C ASP A 43 10.13 0.32 -2.50
N THR A 44 8.97 0.17 -1.90
CA THR A 44 7.66 0.29 -2.55
C THR A 44 7.45 1.64 -3.24
N LEU A 45 8.00 2.73 -2.70
CA LEU A 45 7.82 4.06 -3.26
C LEU A 45 8.79 4.37 -4.42
N GLU A 46 9.95 3.70 -4.46
CA GLU A 46 10.91 3.82 -5.55
C GLU A 46 10.69 2.78 -6.64
N GLU A 47 10.25 1.58 -6.26
CA GLU A 47 10.03 0.46 -7.16
C GLU A 47 8.52 0.22 -7.32
N ASP A 48 8.02 0.40 -8.54
CA ASP A 48 6.63 0.10 -8.87
C ASP A 48 6.46 -1.39 -9.13
N TRP A 49 5.96 -2.11 -8.16
CA TRP A 49 5.75 -3.54 -8.14
C TRP A 49 4.40 -3.84 -7.44
N PRO A 50 3.63 -4.91 -7.78
CA PRO A 50 4.00 -6.07 -8.60
C PRO A 50 3.75 -5.94 -10.11
N TYR A 51 4.44 -6.79 -10.87
CA TYR A 51 4.25 -6.99 -12.33
C TYR A 51 3.83 -8.42 -12.63
N PHE A 52 3.32 -8.67 -13.84
CA PHE A 52 3.17 -10.03 -14.34
C PHE A 52 4.53 -10.70 -14.50
N GLU A 53 4.59 -12.00 -14.19
CA GLU A 53 5.86 -12.77 -14.22
C GLU A 53 6.44 -12.91 -15.64
N GLU A 54 5.56 -12.95 -16.65
CA GLU A 54 5.94 -13.08 -18.06
C GLU A 54 6.40 -11.77 -18.68
N ASN A 55 6.26 -10.65 -17.98
CA ASN A 55 6.58 -9.35 -18.52
C ASN A 55 8.07 -9.03 -18.42
N ASP A 56 8.59 -8.44 -19.48
CA ASP A 56 9.88 -7.79 -19.47
C ASP A 56 9.73 -6.36 -18.93
N PRO A 57 10.09 -6.08 -17.67
CA PRO A 57 9.90 -4.77 -17.06
C PRO A 57 10.77 -3.67 -17.69
N VAL A 58 11.72 -4.04 -18.56
CA VAL A 58 12.57 -3.10 -19.29
C VAL A 58 11.86 -2.60 -20.55
N ASN A 59 11.10 -3.45 -21.22
CA ASN A 59 10.48 -3.14 -22.50
C ASN A 59 8.95 -2.96 -22.42
N THR A 60 8.31 -3.59 -21.46
CA THR A 60 6.87 -3.50 -21.28
C THR A 60 6.53 -3.28 -19.80
N TYR A 61 5.89 -2.15 -19.50
CA TYR A 61 5.34 -1.89 -18.18
C TYR A 61 3.89 -2.40 -18.17
N ASP A 62 3.65 -3.48 -17.42
CA ASP A 62 2.32 -4.08 -17.28
C ASP A 62 2.09 -4.44 -15.80
N PRO A 63 1.52 -3.52 -14.99
CA PRO A 63 1.33 -3.74 -13.56
C PRO A 63 0.34 -4.86 -13.30
N LEU A 64 0.59 -5.64 -12.29
CA LEU A 64 -0.35 -6.65 -11.80
C LEU A 64 -1.41 -5.98 -10.93
N PHE A 65 -2.68 -6.28 -11.20
CA PHE A 65 -3.80 -5.87 -10.37
C PHE A 65 -4.28 -7.01 -9.49
N VAL A 66 -4.50 -6.73 -8.21
CA VAL A 66 -4.92 -7.70 -7.20
C VAL A 66 -6.35 -7.45 -6.74
N ASP A 67 -6.99 -8.47 -6.14
CA ASP A 67 -8.38 -8.38 -5.68
C ASP A 67 -8.49 -7.70 -4.29
N ALA A 68 -7.44 -7.77 -3.49
CA ALA A 68 -7.39 -7.16 -2.16
C ALA A 68 -6.00 -6.70 -1.78
N VAL A 69 -5.91 -5.53 -1.14
CA VAL A 69 -4.69 -5.03 -0.49
C VAL A 69 -4.95 -4.82 0.99
N VAL A 70 -4.02 -5.29 1.82
CA VAL A 70 -4.00 -5.04 3.26
C VAL A 70 -2.64 -4.44 3.61
N SER A 71 -2.62 -3.21 4.08
CA SER A 71 -1.39 -2.44 4.26
C SER A 71 -1.32 -1.77 5.64
N ASN A 72 -0.13 -1.77 6.23
CA ASN A 72 0.18 -1.00 7.44
C ASN A 72 1.58 -0.38 7.27
N PRO A 73 1.69 0.67 6.46
CA PRO A 73 2.97 1.30 6.16
C PRO A 73 3.54 2.06 7.37
N PRO A 74 4.83 2.40 7.36
CA PRO A 74 5.43 3.24 8.37
C PRO A 74 4.83 4.65 8.34
N TYR A 75 4.37 5.15 9.51
CA TYR A 75 3.69 6.44 9.59
C TYR A 75 4.63 7.62 9.43
N SER A 76 4.20 8.60 8.64
CA SER A 76 4.93 9.86 8.42
C SER A 76 6.40 9.68 8.03
N GLN A 77 6.71 8.65 7.25
CA GLN A 77 8.04 8.42 6.71
C GLN A 77 8.38 9.47 5.65
N ALA A 78 9.63 9.93 5.64
CA ALA A 78 10.13 10.75 4.53
C ALA A 78 10.32 9.88 3.27
N TRP A 79 10.08 10.48 2.10
CA TRP A 79 10.26 9.84 0.80
C TRP A 79 10.72 10.86 -0.24
N ASN A 80 11.04 10.41 -1.44
CA ASN A 80 11.45 11.28 -2.54
C ASN A 80 10.33 11.44 -3.58
N PRO A 81 9.58 12.56 -3.60
CA PRO A 81 8.57 12.82 -4.62
C PRO A 81 9.12 13.34 -5.95
N ASN A 82 10.41 13.70 -6.04
CA ASN A 82 10.99 14.30 -7.25
C ASN A 82 10.84 13.36 -8.45
N ASP A 83 10.54 13.95 -9.60
CA ASP A 83 10.39 13.25 -10.89
C ASP A 83 9.27 12.18 -10.91
N LYS A 84 8.32 12.26 -9.95
CA LYS A 84 7.21 11.32 -9.83
C LYS A 84 5.85 11.93 -10.25
N GLU A 85 5.83 13.16 -10.76
CA GLU A 85 4.61 13.86 -11.17
C GLU A 85 3.85 13.12 -12.28
N ASN A 86 4.60 12.46 -13.17
CA ASN A 86 4.04 11.68 -14.28
C ASN A 86 3.96 10.17 -13.99
N ASN A 87 4.28 9.74 -12.77
CA ASN A 87 4.14 8.35 -12.38
C ASN A 87 2.65 8.00 -12.28
N PRO A 88 2.16 6.95 -12.97
CA PRO A 88 0.75 6.61 -13.03
C PRO A 88 0.11 6.34 -11.67
N ARG A 89 0.89 5.97 -10.66
CA ARG A 89 0.38 5.83 -9.27
C ARG A 89 -0.09 7.15 -8.67
N PHE A 90 0.48 8.29 -9.10
CA PHE A 90 0.29 9.58 -8.44
C PHE A 90 -0.32 10.66 -9.33
N SER A 91 -0.20 10.53 -10.65
CA SER A 91 -0.56 11.59 -11.62
C SER A 91 -1.96 12.15 -11.45
N ASP A 92 -2.94 11.29 -11.15
CA ASP A 92 -4.35 11.70 -11.06
C ASP A 92 -4.73 12.29 -9.69
N TYR A 93 -3.91 12.05 -8.67
CA TYR A 93 -4.22 12.42 -7.29
C TYR A 93 -3.31 13.51 -6.75
N GLY A 94 -2.06 13.56 -7.20
CA GLY A 94 -1.00 14.44 -6.71
C GLY A 94 0.03 13.73 -5.84
N LEU A 95 1.12 14.43 -5.55
CA LEU A 95 2.23 13.90 -4.76
C LEU A 95 2.05 14.20 -3.27
N ALA A 96 2.28 13.20 -2.44
CA ALA A 96 2.36 13.38 -1.00
C ALA A 96 3.57 14.27 -0.63
N PRO A 97 3.52 15.02 0.49
CA PRO A 97 4.63 15.87 0.91
C PRO A 97 5.88 15.03 1.23
N LYS A 98 7.06 15.56 0.89
CA LYS A 98 8.37 14.88 1.07
C LYS A 98 8.59 14.30 2.47
N GLY A 99 8.06 14.94 3.51
CA GLY A 99 8.22 14.50 4.89
C GLY A 99 7.18 13.50 5.37
N LYS A 100 6.19 13.14 4.54
CA LYS A 100 5.05 12.30 4.97
C LYS A 100 4.50 11.48 3.80
N ALA A 101 5.00 10.27 3.66
CA ALA A 101 4.63 9.34 2.61
C ALA A 101 3.26 8.65 2.82
N ASP A 102 2.51 9.01 3.85
CA ASP A 102 1.26 8.31 4.21
C ASP A 102 0.34 8.11 3.00
N TYR A 103 0.07 9.19 2.26
CA TYR A 103 -0.72 9.11 1.03
C TYR A 103 0.01 8.48 -0.18
N ALA A 104 1.34 8.52 -0.21
CA ALA A 104 2.07 7.86 -1.30
C ALA A 104 1.90 6.34 -1.24
N PHE A 105 1.90 5.76 -0.04
CA PHE A 105 1.59 4.34 0.16
C PHE A 105 0.13 4.03 -0.22
N LEU A 106 -0.83 4.85 0.20
CA LEU A 106 -2.23 4.67 -0.18
C LEU A 106 -2.42 4.68 -1.70
N LEU A 107 -1.80 5.63 -2.40
CA LEU A 107 -1.91 5.75 -3.85
C LEU A 107 -1.23 4.59 -4.58
N HIS A 108 -0.14 4.05 -4.04
CA HIS A 108 0.46 2.82 -4.55
C HIS A 108 -0.49 1.63 -4.40
N ASP A 109 -1.08 1.45 -3.23
CA ASP A 109 -2.04 0.38 -2.96
C ASP A 109 -3.27 0.49 -3.87
N LEU A 110 -3.80 1.72 -4.02
CA LEU A 110 -4.95 2.02 -4.88
C LEU A 110 -4.65 1.75 -6.36
N TYR A 111 -3.44 2.02 -6.81
CA TYR A 111 -3.03 1.80 -8.19
C TYR A 111 -3.03 0.30 -8.57
N HIS A 112 -2.68 -0.57 -7.65
CA HIS A 112 -2.61 -2.01 -7.88
C HIS A 112 -3.90 -2.78 -7.57
N ILE A 113 -4.99 -2.10 -7.22
CA ILE A 113 -6.27 -2.74 -6.97
C ILE A 113 -7.13 -2.82 -8.23
N ARG A 114 -7.87 -3.90 -8.42
CA ARG A 114 -8.90 -4.02 -9.45
C ARG A 114 -10.08 -3.10 -9.16
N ASN A 115 -10.87 -2.77 -10.19
CA ASN A 115 -12.03 -1.87 -10.06
C ASN A 115 -13.10 -2.37 -9.06
N ASP A 116 -13.17 -3.67 -8.84
CA ASP A 116 -14.08 -4.33 -7.88
C ASP A 116 -13.35 -4.85 -6.64
N GLY A 117 -12.07 -4.51 -6.49
CA GLY A 117 -11.23 -4.91 -5.38
C GLY A 117 -11.37 -4.00 -4.16
N ILE A 118 -10.72 -4.38 -3.06
CA ILE A 118 -10.77 -3.64 -1.80
C ILE A 118 -9.37 -3.37 -1.25
N VAL A 119 -9.11 -2.13 -0.88
CA VAL A 119 -7.92 -1.71 -0.14
C VAL A 119 -8.28 -1.44 1.30
N THR A 120 -7.50 -1.98 2.23
CA THR A 120 -7.57 -1.62 3.65
C THR A 120 -6.19 -1.18 4.12
N ILE A 121 -6.05 0.07 4.50
CA ILE A 121 -4.77 0.64 4.93
C ILE A 121 -4.89 1.31 6.30
N VAL A 122 -3.90 1.06 7.16
CA VAL A 122 -3.79 1.72 8.46
C VAL A 122 -2.97 3.00 8.30
N LEU A 123 -3.55 4.12 8.68
CA LEU A 123 -2.93 5.44 8.54
C LEU A 123 -3.02 6.24 9.86
N PRO A 124 -2.10 7.20 10.09
CA PRO A 124 -2.23 8.11 11.23
C PRO A 124 -3.45 9.02 11.04
N HIS A 125 -4.20 9.26 12.12
CA HIS A 125 -5.41 10.08 12.12
C HIS A 125 -5.23 11.46 11.45
N GLY A 126 -4.01 12.00 11.50
CA GLY A 126 -3.67 13.29 10.86
C GLY A 126 -3.98 13.37 9.37
N VAL A 127 -4.00 12.26 8.62
CA VAL A 127 -4.32 12.25 7.18
C VAL A 127 -5.72 12.82 6.88
N LEU A 128 -6.63 12.80 7.85
CA LEU A 128 -8.00 13.25 7.67
C LEU A 128 -8.16 14.78 7.65
N PHE A 129 -7.21 15.53 8.24
CA PHE A 129 -7.38 16.98 8.42
C PHE A 129 -6.17 17.83 8.05
N ARG A 130 -5.00 17.24 7.79
CA ARG A 130 -3.84 18.01 7.31
C ARG A 130 -4.16 18.62 5.94
N GLY A 131 -3.73 19.88 5.73
CA GLY A 131 -3.92 20.65 4.49
C GLY A 131 -2.78 20.44 3.48
N GLY A 132 -2.62 21.39 2.54
CA GLY A 132 -1.58 21.35 1.51
C GLY A 132 -1.76 20.17 0.55
N GLU A 133 -0.67 19.52 0.19
CA GLU A 133 -0.63 18.38 -0.74
C GLU A 133 -1.54 17.23 -0.27
N GLU A 134 -1.55 16.91 1.03
CA GLU A 134 -2.43 15.89 1.58
C GLU A 134 -3.91 16.25 1.43
N GLY A 135 -4.26 17.55 1.58
CA GLY A 135 -5.61 18.05 1.34
C GLY A 135 -6.06 17.90 -0.11
N THR A 136 -5.15 18.14 -1.06
CA THR A 136 -5.40 17.97 -2.50
C THR A 136 -5.63 16.50 -2.84
N ILE A 137 -4.77 15.60 -2.37
CA ILE A 137 -4.92 14.16 -2.61
C ILE A 137 -6.26 13.66 -2.03
N ARG A 138 -6.56 14.05 -0.79
CA ARG A 138 -7.82 13.66 -0.13
C ARG A 138 -9.06 14.15 -0.91
N LYS A 139 -9.02 15.39 -1.43
CA LYS A 139 -10.08 15.90 -2.29
C LYS A 139 -10.25 15.04 -3.52
N ASN A 140 -9.15 14.73 -4.22
CA ASN A 140 -9.19 13.92 -5.44
C ASN A 140 -9.70 12.49 -5.16
N LEU A 141 -9.31 11.86 -4.04
CA LEU A 141 -9.84 10.56 -3.62
C LEU A 141 -11.37 10.59 -3.41
N ILE A 142 -11.89 11.67 -2.81
CA ILE A 142 -13.32 11.86 -2.59
C ILE A 142 -14.05 12.10 -3.92
N ASP A 143 -13.50 12.95 -4.77
CA ASP A 143 -14.10 13.28 -6.07
C ASP A 143 -14.18 12.04 -7.00
N HIS A 144 -13.27 11.09 -6.86
CA HIS A 144 -13.27 9.82 -7.59
C HIS A 144 -14.05 8.70 -6.88
N ASN A 145 -14.66 8.96 -5.72
CA ASN A 145 -15.37 7.97 -4.90
C ASN A 145 -14.52 6.76 -4.49
N ASN A 146 -13.24 6.98 -4.20
CA ASN A 146 -12.31 5.91 -3.80
C ASN A 146 -12.33 5.59 -2.30
N ILE A 147 -13.07 6.33 -1.49
CA ILE A 147 -13.18 6.10 -0.04
C ILE A 147 -14.56 5.57 0.27
N ASP A 148 -14.63 4.33 0.74
CA ASP A 148 -15.87 3.67 1.18
C ASP A 148 -16.12 3.90 2.67
N ALA A 149 -15.11 3.68 3.52
CA ALA A 149 -15.25 3.82 4.96
C ALA A 149 -13.97 4.30 5.65
N ILE A 150 -14.14 4.97 6.78
CA ILE A 150 -13.06 5.35 7.69
C ILE A 150 -13.40 4.84 9.09
N ILE A 151 -12.56 3.96 9.62
CA ILE A 151 -12.75 3.33 10.93
C ILE A 151 -11.70 3.88 11.89
N GLY A 152 -12.14 4.61 12.91
CA GLY A 152 -11.26 5.11 13.98
C GLY A 152 -10.80 3.98 14.90
N LEU A 153 -9.49 3.91 15.18
CA LEU A 153 -8.94 2.96 16.13
C LEU A 153 -8.63 3.65 17.47
N PRO A 154 -8.74 2.94 18.60
CA PRO A 154 -8.37 3.47 19.91
C PRO A 154 -6.91 3.94 19.93
N ALA A 155 -6.62 5.00 20.70
CA ALA A 155 -5.24 5.41 20.95
C ALA A 155 -4.46 4.28 21.63
N ASN A 156 -3.13 4.24 21.42
CA ASN A 156 -2.24 3.22 21.97
C ASN A 156 -2.54 1.77 21.58
N ILE A 157 -3.28 1.53 20.49
CA ILE A 157 -3.55 0.16 20.02
C ILE A 157 -2.30 -0.52 19.46
N PHE A 158 -1.37 0.25 18.92
CA PHE A 158 -0.11 -0.28 18.37
C PHE A 158 1.05 -0.12 19.36
N PHE A 159 1.84 -1.18 19.47
CA PHE A 159 3.03 -1.16 20.31
C PHE A 159 4.03 -0.10 19.81
N GLY A 160 4.58 0.67 20.74
CA GLY A 160 5.64 1.66 20.45
C GLY A 160 5.15 3.03 19.92
N THR A 161 3.85 3.24 19.77
CA THR A 161 3.31 4.55 19.40
C THR A 161 1.97 4.85 20.08
N GLY A 162 1.83 6.09 20.58
CA GLY A 162 0.56 6.60 21.10
C GLY A 162 -0.28 7.33 20.05
N ILE A 163 0.16 7.35 18.78
CA ILE A 163 -0.53 8.09 17.73
C ILE A 163 -1.86 7.43 17.44
N PRO A 164 -2.99 8.18 17.50
CA PRO A 164 -4.28 7.66 17.06
C PRO A 164 -4.24 7.35 15.56
N THR A 165 -4.82 6.23 15.19
CA THR A 165 -4.82 5.72 13.82
C THR A 165 -6.23 5.45 13.31
N ILE A 166 -6.34 5.26 12.03
CA ILE A 166 -7.56 4.86 11.33
C ILE A 166 -7.29 3.69 10.42
N ILE A 167 -8.33 2.95 10.07
CA ILE A 167 -8.34 2.12 8.87
C ILE A 167 -9.15 2.88 7.83
N MET A 168 -8.54 3.10 6.67
CA MET A 168 -9.24 3.61 5.50
C MET A 168 -9.54 2.44 4.55
N VAL A 169 -10.77 2.38 4.09
CA VAL A 169 -11.28 1.37 3.16
C VAL A 169 -11.66 2.06 1.87
#